data_12308ca8dc33d5d512d3e00d0f94e3c3
#
_entry.id   12308ca8dc33d5d512d3e00d0f94e3c3
#
_cell.length_a   1.000
_cell.length_b   1.000
_cell.length_c   1.000
_cell.angle_alpha   90.00
_cell.angle_beta   90.00
_cell.angle_gamma   90.00
#
_symmetry.space_group_name_H-M   'P 1'
#
loop_
_entity.id
_entity.type
_entity.pdbx_description
1 polymer ?
#
loop_
_entity_poly.entity_id
_entity_poly.type
_entity_poly.pdbx_seq_one_letter_code
_entity_poly.pdbx_strand_id
1 'polypeptide(L)'
;LLVEHAPVYTLGRASDPSHLLLDEAAYTARGAEVVPVDRGGDVTWHGPGQVTGYPILHLGRRGRDIHRYVWTLEACLIDVAAAYGIVADRAPGRPGIWVGDAKLAAIGVKVTRWVTFHGFGLNV
;
A
#
# COMPACT_ATOMS: atom_id res chain seq x y z
N LEU A 1 7.05 -2.31 11.35
CA LEU A 1 6.41 -1.12 11.86
C LEU A 1 4.96 -1.08 11.39
N LEU A 2 4.01 -0.83 12.30
CA LEU A 2 2.60 -0.57 11.99
C LEU A 2 2.26 0.83 12.53
N VAL A 3 1.57 1.62 11.73
CA VAL A 3 1.18 2.99 12.06
C VAL A 3 -0.18 3.34 11.47
N GLU A 4 -0.87 4.30 12.04
CA GLU A 4 -1.95 5.03 11.43
C GLU A 4 -1.45 6.44 11.12
N HIS A 5 -1.60 6.90 9.89
CA HIS A 5 -1.16 8.22 9.46
C HIS A 5 -2.22 9.30 9.68
N ALA A 6 -1.79 10.56 9.78
CA ALA A 6 -2.64 11.69 9.45
C ALA A 6 -3.05 11.61 7.98
N PRO A 7 -4.15 12.29 7.56
CA PRO A 7 -4.61 12.27 6.18
C PRO A 7 -3.52 12.72 5.19
N VAL A 8 -3.12 11.82 4.29
CA VAL A 8 -2.09 12.09 3.28
C VAL A 8 -2.34 11.27 2.00
N TYR A 9 -2.19 11.92 0.86
CA TYR A 9 -2.10 11.26 -0.45
C TYR A 9 -0.64 11.13 -0.85
N THR A 10 -0.17 9.90 -1.00
CA THR A 10 1.19 9.63 -1.46
C THR A 10 1.20 9.35 -2.94
N LEU A 11 2.11 10.02 -3.67
CA LEU A 11 2.32 9.84 -5.10
C LEU A 11 3.49 8.89 -5.31
N GLY A 12 3.22 7.67 -5.75
CA GLY A 12 4.24 6.68 -6.09
C GLY A 12 4.93 7.01 -7.41
N ARG A 13 5.94 6.23 -7.77
CA ARG A 13 6.75 6.48 -9.00
C ARG A 13 5.99 6.32 -10.32
N ALA A 14 4.85 5.66 -10.31
CA ALA A 14 3.97 5.49 -11.48
C ALA A 14 2.73 6.40 -11.41
N SER A 15 2.74 7.42 -10.53
CA SER A 15 1.60 8.32 -10.38
C SER A 15 1.40 9.18 -11.63
N ASP A 16 0.14 9.24 -12.07
CA ASP A 16 -0.33 10.20 -13.03
C ASP A 16 -1.00 11.36 -12.27
N PRO A 17 -0.59 12.63 -12.50
CA PRO A 17 -1.21 13.80 -11.86
C PRO A 17 -2.73 13.89 -12.07
N SER A 18 -3.27 13.35 -13.16
CA SER A 18 -4.71 13.33 -13.44
C SER A 18 -5.50 12.42 -12.48
N HIS A 19 -4.84 11.55 -11.74
CA HIS A 19 -5.47 10.72 -10.73
C HIS A 19 -5.72 11.47 -9.40
N LEU A 20 -5.16 12.67 -9.24
CA LEU A 20 -5.57 13.62 -8.21
C LEU A 20 -6.77 14.42 -8.72
N LEU A 21 -7.95 14.16 -8.16
CA LEU A 21 -9.22 14.76 -8.61
C LEU A 21 -9.39 16.22 -8.21
N LEU A 22 -8.56 16.72 -7.30
CA LEU A 22 -8.57 18.08 -6.78
C LEU A 22 -7.16 18.67 -6.90
N ASP A 23 -7.06 20.00 -6.82
CA ASP A 23 -5.78 20.68 -6.68
C ASP A 23 -5.23 20.53 -5.24
N GLU A 24 -3.95 20.82 -5.07
CA GLU A 24 -3.27 20.66 -3.78
C GLU A 24 -3.87 21.57 -2.69
N ALA A 25 -4.32 22.78 -3.04
CA ALA A 25 -4.96 23.70 -2.12
C ALA A 25 -6.28 23.13 -1.57
N ALA A 26 -7.05 22.44 -2.42
CA ALA A 26 -8.29 21.81 -2.02
C ALA A 26 -8.07 20.57 -1.12
N TYR A 27 -6.97 19.82 -1.30
CA TYR A 27 -6.56 18.76 -0.36
C TYR A 27 -6.14 19.36 0.99
N THR A 28 -5.30 20.39 0.98
CA THR A 28 -4.85 21.09 2.20
C THR A 28 -6.03 21.66 3.00
N ALA A 29 -7.00 22.28 2.31
CA ALA A 29 -8.21 22.81 2.95
C ALA A 29 -9.06 21.71 3.62
N ARG A 30 -8.91 20.44 3.22
CA ARG A 30 -9.54 19.26 3.83
C ARG A 30 -8.66 18.59 4.89
N GLY A 31 -7.53 19.20 5.25
CA GLY A 31 -6.59 18.68 6.24
C GLY A 31 -5.76 17.49 5.73
N ALA A 32 -5.62 17.31 4.42
CA ALA A 32 -4.80 16.27 3.83
C ALA A 32 -3.58 16.86 3.12
N GLU A 33 -2.44 16.19 3.25
CA GLU A 33 -1.21 16.51 2.50
C GLU A 33 -1.14 15.71 1.19
N VAL A 34 -0.40 16.22 0.22
CA VAL A 34 -0.03 15.49 -1.02
C VAL A 34 1.49 15.39 -1.07
N VAL A 35 2.04 14.17 -1.02
CA VAL A 35 3.48 13.96 -0.86
C VAL A 35 4.00 12.98 -1.91
N PRO A 36 4.96 13.37 -2.76
CA PRO A 36 5.65 12.44 -3.63
C PRO A 36 6.57 11.51 -2.81
N VAL A 37 6.54 10.22 -3.15
CA VAL A 37 7.31 9.16 -2.48
C VAL A 37 7.91 8.20 -3.49
N ASP A 38 8.91 7.45 -3.09
CA ASP A 38 9.68 6.58 -3.99
C ASP A 38 9.23 5.11 -3.99
N ARG A 39 8.04 4.80 -3.46
CA ARG A 39 7.42 3.46 -3.59
C ARG A 39 6.95 3.18 -5.03
N GLY A 40 6.76 1.92 -5.34
CA GLY A 40 6.03 1.52 -6.55
C GLY A 40 4.55 1.86 -6.46
N GLY A 41 3.89 1.84 -7.62
CA GLY A 41 2.45 2.12 -7.75
C GLY A 41 2.13 3.60 -7.95
N ASP A 42 0.83 3.88 -7.95
CA ASP A 42 0.19 5.14 -8.26
C ASP A 42 -0.17 5.93 -6.99
N VAL A 43 -1.18 6.80 -7.05
CA VAL A 43 -1.72 7.53 -5.90
C VAL A 43 -2.29 6.56 -4.85
N THR A 44 -1.99 6.83 -3.59
CA THR A 44 -2.58 6.09 -2.46
C THR A 44 -2.92 7.06 -1.33
N TRP A 45 -4.13 6.93 -0.78
CA TRP A 45 -4.52 7.64 0.43
C TRP A 45 -4.10 6.85 1.67
N HIS A 46 -3.64 7.57 2.70
CA HIS A 46 -3.44 7.08 4.05
C HIS A 46 -4.11 8.04 5.05
N GLY A 47 -4.68 7.50 6.12
CA GLY A 47 -5.35 8.30 7.13
C GLY A 47 -6.07 7.46 8.17
N PRO A 48 -6.86 8.08 9.05
CA PRO A 48 -7.66 7.39 10.05
C PRO A 48 -8.54 6.30 9.44
N GLY A 49 -8.61 5.13 10.10
CA GLY A 49 -9.27 3.94 9.58
C GLY A 49 -8.43 3.13 8.58
N GLN A 50 -7.12 3.39 8.50
CA GLN A 50 -6.20 2.58 7.71
C GLN A 50 -4.94 2.24 8.51
N VAL A 51 -4.64 0.96 8.64
CA VAL A 51 -3.36 0.49 9.19
C VAL A 51 -2.32 0.44 8.07
N THR A 52 -1.27 1.26 8.18
CA THR A 52 -0.13 1.20 7.27
C THR A 52 0.99 0.35 7.87
N GLY A 53 1.45 -0.65 7.11
CA GLY A 53 2.52 -1.56 7.52
C GLY A 53 3.78 -1.40 6.69
N TYR A 54 4.93 -1.34 7.39
CA TYR A 54 6.26 -1.24 6.78
C TYR A 54 7.11 -2.45 7.18
N PRO A 55 7.01 -3.59 6.44
CA PRO A 55 7.89 -4.75 6.67
C PRO A 55 9.26 -4.48 6.07
N ILE A 56 10.23 -4.11 6.90
CA ILE A 56 11.61 -3.85 6.50
C ILE A 56 12.41 -5.15 6.62
N LEU A 57 12.66 -5.80 5.49
CA LEU A 57 13.26 -7.14 5.40
C LEU A 57 14.44 -7.15 4.44
N HIS A 58 15.42 -7.99 4.72
CA HIS A 58 16.54 -8.24 3.81
C HIS A 58 16.24 -9.45 2.91
N LEU A 59 15.72 -9.22 1.70
CA LEU A 59 15.37 -10.26 0.72
C LEU A 59 16.59 -11.02 0.18
N GLY A 60 17.78 -10.46 0.26
CA GLY A 60 19.02 -11.11 -0.18
C GLY A 60 19.28 -12.47 0.49
N ARG A 61 18.75 -12.65 1.70
CA ARG A 61 18.80 -13.90 2.47
C ARG A 61 17.57 -14.78 2.28
N ARG A 62 16.60 -14.35 1.45
CA ARG A 62 15.26 -14.96 1.26
C ARG A 62 14.95 -15.27 -0.20
N GLY A 63 15.98 -15.40 -1.06
CA GLY A 63 15.84 -15.81 -2.46
C GLY A 63 15.84 -14.67 -3.47
N ARG A 64 15.99 -13.41 -3.06
CA ARG A 64 16.07 -12.22 -3.95
C ARG A 64 14.93 -12.11 -4.96
N ASP A 65 13.70 -12.41 -4.51
CA ASP A 65 12.51 -12.42 -5.35
C ASP A 65 11.47 -11.43 -4.80
N ILE A 66 11.27 -10.33 -5.54
CA ILE A 66 10.33 -9.25 -5.17
C ILE A 66 8.89 -9.70 -5.42
N HIS A 67 8.63 -10.45 -6.49
CA HIS A 67 7.29 -10.96 -6.78
C HIS A 67 6.82 -11.92 -5.69
N ARG A 68 7.69 -12.85 -5.29
CA ARG A 68 7.42 -13.75 -4.16
C ARG A 68 7.19 -12.99 -2.86
N TYR A 69 7.95 -11.92 -2.62
CA TYR A 69 7.74 -11.07 -1.44
C TYR A 69 6.36 -10.43 -1.43
N VAL A 70 5.95 -9.77 -2.52
CA VAL A 70 4.62 -9.16 -2.65
C VAL A 70 3.53 -10.22 -2.52
N TRP A 71 3.67 -11.36 -3.20
CA TRP A 71 2.73 -12.47 -3.12
C TRP A 71 2.57 -13.01 -1.69
N THR A 72 3.68 -13.12 -0.93
CA THR A 72 3.67 -13.54 0.47
C THR A 72 2.99 -12.50 1.35
N LEU A 73 3.22 -11.20 1.09
CA LEU A 73 2.58 -10.12 1.83
C LEU A 73 1.06 -10.12 1.60
N GLU A 74 0.61 -10.33 0.38
CA GLU A 74 -0.82 -10.53 0.07
C GLU A 74 -1.39 -11.74 0.82
N ALA A 75 -0.70 -12.87 0.85
CA ALA A 75 -1.15 -14.05 1.60
C ALA A 75 -1.34 -13.73 3.09
N CYS A 76 -0.37 -13.08 3.73
CA CYS A 76 -0.49 -12.66 5.12
C CYS A 76 -1.69 -11.73 5.36
N LEU A 77 -1.95 -10.80 4.44
CA LEU A 77 -3.10 -9.89 4.55
C LEU A 77 -4.44 -10.60 4.34
N ILE A 78 -4.51 -11.60 3.45
CA ILE A 78 -5.68 -12.47 3.27
C ILE A 78 -5.95 -13.27 4.55
N ASP A 79 -4.91 -13.85 5.16
CA ASP A 79 -5.05 -14.59 6.42
C ASP A 79 -5.54 -13.68 7.57
N VAL A 80 -5.05 -12.44 7.62
CA VAL A 80 -5.54 -11.43 8.58
C VAL A 80 -7.03 -11.12 8.32
N ALA A 81 -7.42 -10.85 7.08
CA ALA A 81 -8.82 -10.59 6.73
C ALA A 81 -9.72 -11.77 7.10
N ALA A 82 -9.29 -13.01 6.82
CA ALA A 82 -10.01 -14.23 7.15
C ALA A 82 -10.22 -14.41 8.66
N ALA A 83 -9.26 -13.99 9.50
CA ALA A 83 -9.40 -14.03 10.96
C ALA A 83 -10.54 -13.11 11.47
N TYR A 84 -10.94 -12.12 10.69
CA TYR A 84 -12.10 -11.26 10.95
C TYR A 84 -13.34 -11.65 10.15
N GLY A 85 -13.34 -12.83 9.52
CA GLY A 85 -14.48 -13.33 8.74
C GLY A 85 -14.64 -12.67 7.36
N ILE A 86 -13.62 -11.96 6.86
CA ILE A 86 -13.63 -11.29 5.57
C ILE A 86 -12.97 -12.19 4.52
N VAL A 87 -13.71 -12.54 3.47
CA VAL A 87 -13.18 -13.30 2.34
C VAL A 87 -12.56 -12.34 1.33
N ALA A 88 -11.25 -12.24 1.37
CA ALA A 88 -10.47 -11.41 0.43
C ALA A 88 -9.63 -12.29 -0.51
N ASP A 89 -9.32 -11.79 -1.69
CA ASP A 89 -8.52 -12.49 -2.69
C ASP A 89 -7.60 -11.53 -3.45
N ARG A 90 -6.71 -12.09 -4.26
CA ARG A 90 -5.87 -11.36 -5.21
C ARG A 90 -6.64 -11.01 -6.47
N ALA A 91 -6.27 -9.90 -7.10
CA ALA A 91 -6.76 -9.54 -8.43
C ALA A 91 -5.61 -9.56 -9.44
N PRO A 92 -5.69 -10.33 -10.54
CA PRO A 92 -4.63 -10.43 -11.54
C PRO A 92 -4.17 -9.05 -12.04
N GLY A 93 -2.85 -8.80 -12.01
CA GLY A 93 -2.25 -7.55 -12.47
C GLY A 93 -2.48 -6.32 -11.56
N ARG A 94 -3.16 -6.47 -10.44
CA ARG A 94 -3.46 -5.40 -9.49
C ARG A 94 -2.95 -5.75 -8.09
N PRO A 95 -1.72 -5.38 -7.71
CA PRO A 95 -1.16 -5.67 -6.38
C PRO A 95 -2.06 -5.20 -5.24
N GLY A 96 -2.18 -6.04 -4.20
CA GLY A 96 -3.06 -5.81 -3.07
C GLY A 96 -4.09 -6.93 -2.90
N ILE A 97 -4.98 -6.79 -1.92
CA ILE A 97 -6.07 -7.75 -1.68
C ILE A 97 -7.44 -7.08 -1.84
N TRP A 98 -8.42 -7.85 -2.27
CA TRP A 98 -9.71 -7.35 -2.73
C TRP A 98 -10.86 -8.16 -2.15
N VAL A 99 -11.99 -7.50 -1.90
CA VAL A 99 -13.29 -8.12 -1.59
C VAL A 99 -14.23 -7.76 -2.74
N GLY A 100 -14.47 -8.68 -3.65
CA GLY A 100 -15.11 -8.36 -4.92
C GLY A 100 -14.30 -7.32 -5.69
N ASP A 101 -14.92 -6.19 -6.03
CA ASP A 101 -14.26 -5.07 -6.74
C ASP A 101 -13.66 -4.01 -5.80
N ALA A 102 -13.85 -4.13 -4.49
CA ALA A 102 -13.33 -3.20 -3.50
C ALA A 102 -11.92 -3.61 -3.04
N LYS A 103 -10.97 -2.70 -3.12
CA LYS A 103 -9.61 -2.93 -2.64
C LYS A 103 -9.57 -2.81 -1.11
N LEU A 104 -9.35 -3.93 -0.42
CA LEU A 104 -9.20 -3.96 1.03
C LEU A 104 -7.80 -3.50 1.48
N ALA A 105 -6.75 -3.93 0.76
CA ALA A 105 -5.41 -3.42 1.03
C ALA A 105 -4.66 -3.08 -0.26
N ALA A 106 -3.98 -1.93 -0.25
CA ALA A 106 -3.04 -1.52 -1.28
C ALA A 106 -1.62 -1.96 -0.90
N ILE A 107 -0.82 -2.33 -1.89
CA ILE A 107 0.61 -2.65 -1.70
C ILE A 107 1.44 -1.79 -2.64
N GLY A 108 2.42 -1.09 -2.06
CA GLY A 108 3.40 -0.33 -2.79
C GLY A 108 4.76 -0.42 -2.11
N VAL A 109 5.73 -1.08 -2.72
CA VAL A 109 7.04 -1.34 -2.13
C VAL A 109 8.16 -0.71 -2.93
N LYS A 110 9.30 -0.51 -2.26
CA LYS A 110 10.60 -0.22 -2.87
C LYS A 110 11.60 -1.24 -2.34
N VAL A 111 12.54 -1.64 -3.18
CA VAL A 111 13.64 -2.51 -2.78
C VAL A 111 14.96 -1.84 -3.18
N THR A 112 15.86 -1.66 -2.22
CA THR A 112 17.19 -1.12 -2.44
C THR A 112 18.22 -2.03 -1.79
N ARG A 113 19.19 -2.51 -2.56
CA ARG A 113 20.20 -3.48 -2.08
C ARG A 113 19.57 -4.69 -1.39
N TRP A 114 18.45 -5.16 -1.90
CA TRP A 114 17.64 -6.26 -1.36
C TRP A 114 17.00 -5.99 0.01
N VAL A 115 16.96 -4.75 0.47
CA VAL A 115 16.18 -4.33 1.64
C VAL A 115 14.86 -3.72 1.17
N THR A 116 13.77 -4.13 1.76
CA THR A 116 12.43 -3.61 1.45
C THR A 116 12.13 -2.33 2.22
N PHE A 117 11.42 -1.42 1.58
CA PHE A 117 10.89 -0.17 2.14
C PHE A 117 9.44 -0.02 1.73
N HIS A 118 8.70 0.83 2.45
CA HIS A 118 7.25 0.95 2.32
C HIS A 118 6.56 -0.39 2.61
N GLY A 119 5.41 -0.67 2.06
CA GLY A 119 4.69 -1.91 2.34
C GLY A 119 3.23 -1.85 1.90
N PHE A 120 2.30 -1.78 2.85
CA PHE A 120 0.87 -1.85 2.56
C PHE A 120 0.06 -0.83 3.36
N GLY A 121 -1.11 -0.48 2.86
CA GLY A 121 -2.19 0.19 3.59
C GLY A 121 -3.41 -0.73 3.61
N LEU A 122 -3.82 -1.18 4.80
CA LEU A 122 -4.99 -2.02 5.04
C LEU A 122 -6.12 -1.16 5.60
N ASN A 123 -7.24 -1.12 4.90
CA ASN A 123 -8.46 -0.43 5.38
C ASN A 123 -9.14 -1.27 6.45
N VAL A 124 -9.56 -0.63 7.54
CA VAL A 124 -10.21 -1.27 8.70
C VAL A 124 -11.46 -0.51 9.14
#